data_374bdf702c9a16d5147eb4b12ee3fd08
#
_entry.id   374bdf702c9a16d5147eb4b12ee3fd08
#
_cell.length_a   1.000
_cell.length_b   1.000
_cell.length_c   1.000
_cell.angle_alpha   90.00
_cell.angle_beta   90.00
_cell.angle_gamma   90.00
#
_symmetry.space_group_name_H-M   'P 1'
#
loop_
_entity.id
_entity.type
_entity.pdbx_description
1 polymer ?
#
loop_
_entity_poly.entity_id
_entity_poly.type
_entity_poly.pdbx_seq_one_letter_code
_entity_poly.pdbx_strand_id
1 'polypeptide(L)'
;MNDLAILKANLTPSKIYSVAAEDASLLEDIIIAGYPLGKKVSAAIKTSKGSITALAGYGDNYSEFQTDAALNQGNSGGPIMDQKGNVVGVAVANYGKQSGVESFNFGIKSSTLKTFASANGLKFLPPNNKDLSNKDLGQLITEATIYLECHMTVAKIKRMIAEEKNRK
;
A
#
# COMPACT_ATOMS: atom_id res chain seq x y z
N MET A 1 2.57 -2.87 -16.29
CA MET A 1 2.59 -1.45 -15.83
C MET A 1 2.24 -1.48 -14.35
N ASN A 2 3.08 -0.90 -13.48
CA ASN A 2 2.82 -0.91 -12.03
C ASN A 2 1.78 0.16 -11.68
N ASP A 3 0.84 -0.17 -10.77
CA ASP A 3 -0.23 0.73 -10.32
C ASP A 3 0.30 1.67 -9.22
N LEU A 4 1.20 2.58 -9.61
CA LEU A 4 1.81 3.60 -8.75
C LEU A 4 1.59 4.99 -9.31
N ALA A 5 1.34 5.95 -8.43
CA ALA A 5 1.25 7.37 -8.76
C ALA A 5 1.97 8.24 -7.73
N ILE A 6 2.59 9.33 -8.20
CA ILE A 6 3.15 10.38 -7.36
C ILE A 6 2.17 11.53 -7.34
N LEU A 7 1.78 11.94 -6.15
CA LEU A 7 0.89 13.07 -5.93
C LEU A 7 1.66 14.23 -5.31
N LYS A 8 1.47 15.44 -5.84
CA LYS A 8 1.96 16.67 -5.23
C LYS A 8 0.83 17.35 -4.47
N ALA A 9 1.02 17.58 -3.19
CA ALA A 9 0.04 18.23 -2.34
C ALA A 9 0.70 19.32 -1.48
N ASN A 10 -0.09 20.34 -1.12
CA ASN A 10 0.36 21.39 -0.19
C ASN A 10 0.02 20.97 1.25
N LEU A 11 0.76 20.00 1.75
CA LEU A 11 0.64 19.51 3.12
C LEU A 11 2.04 19.14 3.65
N THR A 12 2.21 19.29 4.97
CA THR A 12 3.46 18.93 5.66
C THR A 12 3.10 17.90 6.73
N PRO A 13 3.29 16.60 6.48
CA PRO A 13 3.05 15.60 7.51
C PRO A 13 4.07 15.74 8.63
N SER A 14 3.66 15.42 9.87
CA SER A 14 4.55 15.46 11.04
C SER A 14 5.60 14.36 11.01
N LYS A 15 5.28 13.23 10.35
CA LYS A 15 6.21 12.13 10.09
C LYS A 15 6.06 11.62 8.66
N ILE A 16 7.13 11.03 8.14
CA ILE A 16 7.15 10.33 6.86
C ILE A 16 7.78 8.95 7.04
N TYR A 17 7.40 8.01 6.20
CA TYR A 17 7.96 6.67 6.22
C TYR A 17 9.34 6.61 5.58
N SER A 18 10.21 5.79 6.15
CA SER A 18 11.37 5.23 5.44
C SER A 18 10.92 4.08 4.55
N VAL A 19 11.67 3.77 3.50
CA VAL A 19 11.44 2.60 2.66
C VAL A 19 12.51 1.56 2.95
N ALA A 20 12.14 0.29 3.05
CA ALA A 20 13.04 -0.80 3.35
C ALA A 20 14.19 -0.88 2.33
N ALA A 21 15.39 -1.26 2.79
CA ALA A 21 16.55 -1.42 1.93
C ALA A 21 16.34 -2.54 0.90
N GLU A 22 15.83 -3.67 1.38
CA GLU A 22 15.54 -4.87 0.61
C GLU A 22 14.03 -5.13 0.52
N ASP A 23 13.62 -5.97 -0.42
CA ASP A 23 12.25 -6.48 -0.48
C ASP A 23 11.98 -7.44 0.68
N ALA A 24 10.73 -7.49 1.12
CA ALA A 24 10.31 -8.40 2.16
C ALA A 24 10.52 -9.87 1.77
N SER A 25 10.89 -10.68 2.76
CA SER A 25 11.12 -12.11 2.63
C SER A 25 9.83 -12.91 2.82
N LEU A 26 9.82 -14.16 2.34
CA LEU A 26 8.72 -15.08 2.64
C LEU A 26 8.62 -15.30 4.16
N LEU A 27 7.39 -15.32 4.67
CA LEU A 27 7.05 -15.42 6.10
C LEU A 27 7.42 -14.19 6.94
N GLU A 28 7.91 -13.13 6.35
CA GLU A 28 8.15 -11.89 7.10
C GLU A 28 6.83 -11.28 7.57
N ASP A 29 6.78 -10.91 8.85
CA ASP A 29 5.63 -10.25 9.46
C ASP A 29 5.47 -8.83 8.91
N ILE A 30 4.25 -8.47 8.55
CA ILE A 30 3.94 -7.14 8.01
C ILE A 30 2.69 -6.53 8.66
N ILE A 31 2.59 -5.21 8.52
CA ILE A 31 1.45 -4.42 8.96
C ILE A 31 0.98 -3.57 7.78
N ILE A 32 -0.31 -3.66 7.46
CA ILE A 32 -0.98 -2.79 6.49
C ILE A 32 -1.71 -1.70 7.25
N ALA A 33 -1.61 -0.45 6.81
CA ALA A 33 -2.36 0.66 7.36
C ALA A 33 -3.18 1.37 6.27
N GLY A 34 -4.34 1.89 6.64
CA GLY A 34 -5.21 2.61 5.71
C GLY A 34 -6.57 2.97 6.29
N TYR A 35 -7.47 3.34 5.40
CA TYR A 35 -8.83 3.77 5.72
C TYR A 35 -9.87 2.90 5.00
N PRO A 36 -9.93 1.58 5.31
CA PRO A 36 -10.83 0.66 4.63
C PRO A 36 -12.28 1.10 4.79
N LEU A 37 -13.02 1.09 3.66
CA LEU A 37 -14.41 1.53 3.54
C LEU A 37 -14.63 3.01 3.91
N GLY A 38 -13.57 3.77 4.11
CA GLY A 38 -13.61 5.21 4.36
C GLY A 38 -14.52 5.60 5.52
N LYS A 39 -15.15 6.76 5.41
CA LYS A 39 -16.05 7.32 6.43
C LYS A 39 -17.32 6.50 6.68
N LYS A 40 -17.67 5.55 5.79
CA LYS A 40 -18.85 4.68 5.98
C LYS A 40 -18.76 3.81 7.23
N VAL A 41 -17.55 3.40 7.62
CA VAL A 41 -17.32 2.61 8.83
C VAL A 41 -16.77 3.48 9.94
N SER A 42 -15.69 4.22 9.68
CA SER A 42 -15.05 5.12 10.64
C SER A 42 -13.97 5.93 9.93
N ALA A 43 -13.85 7.20 10.27
CA ALA A 43 -12.77 8.08 9.80
C ALA A 43 -11.39 7.76 10.43
N ALA A 44 -11.36 6.88 11.45
CA ALA A 44 -10.11 6.47 12.07
C ALA A 44 -9.30 5.55 11.15
N ILE A 45 -7.97 5.69 11.20
CA ILE A 45 -7.05 4.77 10.54
C ILE A 45 -7.19 3.36 11.12
N LYS A 46 -7.04 2.34 10.30
CA LYS A 46 -7.12 0.94 10.68
C LYS A 46 -5.87 0.22 10.25
N THR A 47 -5.48 -0.79 10.99
CA THR A 47 -4.33 -1.64 10.69
C THR A 47 -4.76 -3.10 10.63
N SER A 48 -4.08 -3.89 9.80
CA SER A 48 -4.13 -5.34 9.84
C SER A 48 -2.71 -5.90 9.86
N LYS A 49 -2.53 -7.01 10.56
CA LYS A 49 -1.27 -7.75 10.62
C LYS A 49 -1.40 -9.03 9.83
N GLY A 50 -0.29 -9.48 9.29
CA GLY A 50 -0.15 -10.75 8.60
C GLY A 50 1.30 -10.97 8.19
N SER A 51 1.51 -11.87 7.25
CA SER A 51 2.83 -12.22 6.75
C SER A 51 2.87 -12.23 5.21
N ILE A 52 4.07 -12.25 4.66
CA ILE A 52 4.30 -12.46 3.22
C ILE A 52 4.10 -13.94 2.91
N THR A 53 3.14 -14.26 2.06
CA THR A 53 2.77 -15.66 1.71
C THR A 53 3.29 -16.12 0.36
N ALA A 54 3.65 -15.18 -0.54
CA ALA A 54 4.36 -15.48 -1.80
C ALA A 54 5.13 -14.26 -2.28
N LEU A 55 6.25 -14.50 -3.00
CA LEU A 55 7.13 -13.46 -3.52
C LEU A 55 6.81 -13.02 -4.95
N ALA A 56 5.64 -13.40 -5.46
CA ALA A 56 5.09 -12.94 -6.73
C ALA A 56 3.60 -12.64 -6.57
N GLY A 57 3.10 -11.70 -7.35
CA GLY A 57 1.69 -11.33 -7.42
C GLY A 57 0.91 -12.15 -8.43
N TYR A 58 -0.25 -11.65 -8.84
CA TYR A 58 -1.11 -12.31 -9.79
C TYR A 58 -0.42 -12.54 -11.14
N GLY A 59 -0.56 -13.78 -11.68
CA GLY A 59 0.04 -14.13 -12.97
C GLY A 59 1.57 -14.05 -12.98
N ASP A 60 2.21 -14.44 -11.87
CA ASP A 60 3.66 -14.39 -11.67
C ASP A 60 4.26 -12.98 -11.80
N ASN A 61 3.52 -11.96 -11.38
CA ASN A 61 4.03 -10.59 -11.34
C ASN A 61 5.08 -10.43 -10.25
N TYR A 62 6.36 -10.50 -10.60
CA TYR A 62 7.49 -10.37 -9.69
C TYR A 62 7.70 -8.94 -9.14
N SER A 63 6.98 -7.94 -9.62
CA SER A 63 6.95 -6.60 -9.01
C SER A 63 6.08 -6.54 -7.75
N GLU A 64 5.36 -7.61 -7.44
CA GLU A 64 4.42 -7.74 -6.33
C GLU A 64 4.78 -8.92 -5.42
N PHE A 65 4.15 -8.94 -4.26
CA PHE A 65 4.10 -10.08 -3.35
C PHE A 65 2.66 -10.34 -2.90
N GLN A 66 2.41 -11.53 -2.34
CA GLN A 66 1.15 -11.86 -1.68
C GLN A 66 1.29 -11.80 -0.17
N THR A 67 0.17 -11.51 0.51
CA THR A 67 0.06 -11.49 1.97
C THR A 67 -1.29 -12.01 2.43
N ASP A 68 -1.34 -12.60 3.62
CA ASP A 68 -2.56 -12.99 4.33
C ASP A 68 -3.16 -11.86 5.18
N ALA A 69 -2.44 -10.75 5.33
CA ALA A 69 -2.98 -9.57 6.01
C ALA A 69 -4.24 -9.06 5.31
N ALA A 70 -5.29 -8.79 6.08
CA ALA A 70 -6.56 -8.33 5.53
C ALA A 70 -6.42 -7.01 4.77
N LEU A 71 -6.82 -7.01 3.50
CA LEU A 71 -6.80 -5.86 2.62
C LEU A 71 -8.20 -5.63 2.06
N ASN A 72 -8.77 -4.47 2.32
CA ASN A 72 -10.10 -4.08 1.88
C ASN A 72 -10.05 -2.82 1.03
N GLN A 73 -11.12 -2.57 0.29
CA GLN A 73 -11.28 -1.34 -0.48
C GLN A 73 -11.06 -0.11 0.42
N GLY A 74 -10.13 0.78 0.01
CA GLY A 74 -9.68 1.93 0.79
C GLY A 74 -8.33 1.73 1.48
N ASN A 75 -7.74 0.52 1.45
CA ASN A 75 -6.35 0.28 1.83
C ASN A 75 -5.38 0.44 0.64
N SER A 76 -5.88 0.34 -0.60
CA SER A 76 -5.06 0.51 -1.82
C SER A 76 -4.34 1.85 -1.81
N GLY A 77 -3.05 1.84 -2.13
CA GLY A 77 -2.15 2.99 -2.00
C GLY A 77 -1.59 3.19 -0.59
N GLY A 78 -2.09 2.46 0.41
CA GLY A 78 -1.60 2.48 1.78
C GLY A 78 -0.29 1.73 1.95
N PRO A 79 0.48 2.05 3.03
CA PRO A 79 1.75 1.41 3.31
C PRO A 79 1.55 -0.03 3.83
N ILE A 80 2.44 -0.91 3.37
CA ILE A 80 2.72 -2.20 3.99
C ILE A 80 4.10 -2.08 4.62
N MET A 81 4.21 -2.35 5.91
CA MET A 81 5.41 -2.05 6.72
C MET A 81 5.93 -3.26 7.45
N ASP A 82 7.25 -3.26 7.71
CA ASP A 82 7.91 -4.13 8.69
C ASP A 82 7.74 -3.60 10.14
N GLN A 83 8.23 -4.34 11.13
CA GLN A 83 8.21 -3.95 12.54
C GLN A 83 9.13 -2.76 12.85
N LYS A 84 10.03 -2.38 11.94
CA LYS A 84 10.90 -1.20 12.05
C LYS A 84 10.23 0.07 11.55
N GLY A 85 9.02 -0.03 11.00
CA GLY A 85 8.28 1.09 10.40
C GLY A 85 8.79 1.48 9.01
N ASN A 86 9.54 0.60 8.33
CA ASN A 86 9.91 0.81 6.94
C ASN A 86 8.81 0.28 6.03
N VAL A 87 8.50 1.02 4.97
CA VAL A 87 7.61 0.54 3.91
C VAL A 87 8.31 -0.55 3.11
N VAL A 88 7.79 -1.77 3.18
CA VAL A 88 8.21 -2.93 2.39
C VAL A 88 7.37 -3.10 1.13
N GLY A 89 6.23 -2.41 1.06
CA GLY A 89 5.36 -2.41 -0.12
C GLY A 89 4.22 -1.42 -0.05
N VAL A 90 3.50 -1.32 -1.15
CA VAL A 90 2.29 -0.51 -1.31
C VAL A 90 1.11 -1.43 -1.59
N ALA A 91 0.06 -1.36 -0.78
CA ALA A 91 -1.15 -2.15 -0.95
C ALA A 91 -1.85 -1.81 -2.28
N VAL A 92 -2.21 -2.82 -3.09
CA VAL A 92 -2.83 -2.55 -4.40
C VAL A 92 -4.22 -3.13 -4.53
N ALA A 93 -4.38 -4.43 -4.50
CA ALA A 93 -5.65 -5.08 -4.80
C ALA A 93 -5.84 -6.33 -3.95
N ASN A 94 -7.09 -6.74 -3.83
CA ASN A 94 -7.43 -8.11 -3.51
C ASN A 94 -8.15 -8.72 -4.72
N TYR A 95 -7.86 -9.96 -5.03
CA TYR A 95 -8.77 -10.78 -5.82
C TYR A 95 -9.80 -11.31 -4.84
N GLY A 96 -11.02 -10.71 -4.95
CA GLY A 96 -12.12 -10.98 -4.03
C GLY A 96 -12.47 -12.47 -3.94
N LYS A 97 -13.09 -12.85 -2.85
CA LYS A 97 -13.60 -14.21 -2.62
C LYS A 97 -14.46 -14.66 -3.80
N GLN A 98 -13.95 -15.61 -4.55
CA GLN A 98 -14.78 -16.46 -5.40
C GLN A 98 -15.25 -17.65 -4.56
N SER A 99 -16.41 -18.23 -4.90
CA SER A 99 -16.95 -19.37 -4.14
C SER A 99 -15.89 -20.48 -4.02
N GLY A 100 -15.46 -20.77 -2.79
CA GLY A 100 -14.49 -21.82 -2.48
C GLY A 100 -13.01 -21.41 -2.54
N VAL A 101 -12.69 -20.13 -2.79
CA VAL A 101 -11.32 -19.61 -2.78
C VAL A 101 -11.20 -18.45 -1.81
N GLU A 102 -10.17 -18.45 -0.97
CA GLU A 102 -9.86 -17.29 -0.13
C GLU A 102 -9.37 -16.10 -0.97
N SER A 103 -9.55 -14.87 -0.45
CA SER A 103 -9.06 -13.67 -1.13
C SER A 103 -7.54 -13.62 -1.11
N PHE A 104 -6.94 -13.39 -2.26
CA PHE A 104 -5.51 -13.08 -2.37
C PHE A 104 -5.31 -11.57 -2.26
N ASN A 105 -4.42 -11.15 -1.36
CA ASN A 105 -4.07 -9.76 -1.15
C ASN A 105 -2.65 -9.51 -1.66
N PHE A 106 -2.43 -8.37 -2.34
CA PHE A 106 -1.17 -8.08 -3.02
C PHE A 106 -0.61 -6.72 -2.59
N GLY A 107 0.72 -6.63 -2.62
CA GLY A 107 1.45 -5.38 -2.45
C GLY A 107 2.55 -5.24 -3.48
N ILE A 108 2.74 -4.02 -4.01
CA ILE A 108 3.88 -3.68 -4.86
C ILE A 108 5.12 -3.61 -3.98
N LYS A 109 6.19 -4.29 -4.38
CA LYS A 109 7.46 -4.38 -3.63
C LYS A 109 8.16 -3.04 -3.45
N SER A 110 8.94 -2.93 -2.37
CA SER A 110 9.75 -1.74 -2.08
C SER A 110 10.78 -1.43 -3.19
N SER A 111 11.37 -2.43 -3.81
CA SER A 111 12.28 -2.25 -4.96
C SER A 111 11.61 -1.58 -6.14
N THR A 112 10.38 -2.00 -6.48
CA THR A 112 9.56 -1.40 -7.53
C THR A 112 9.20 0.05 -7.19
N LEU A 113 8.77 0.32 -5.94
CA LEU A 113 8.50 1.67 -5.46
C LEU A 113 9.74 2.56 -5.56
N LYS A 114 10.91 2.08 -5.12
CA LYS A 114 12.18 2.82 -5.19
C LYS A 114 12.57 3.15 -6.63
N THR A 115 12.44 2.19 -7.53
CA THR A 115 12.74 2.39 -8.96
C THR A 115 11.83 3.46 -9.56
N PHE A 116 10.51 3.37 -9.30
CA PHE A 116 9.54 4.34 -9.79
C PHE A 116 9.81 5.74 -9.24
N ALA A 117 10.07 5.88 -7.94
CA ALA A 117 10.35 7.17 -7.31
C ALA A 117 11.66 7.79 -7.80
N SER A 118 12.74 7.00 -7.92
CA SER A 118 14.04 7.45 -8.41
C SER A 118 13.96 7.95 -9.85
N ALA A 119 13.22 7.25 -10.71
CA ALA A 119 12.96 7.67 -12.09
C ALA A 119 12.22 9.03 -12.18
N ASN A 120 11.55 9.44 -11.11
CA ASN A 120 10.86 10.71 -10.97
C ASN A 120 11.60 11.73 -10.06
N GLY A 121 12.88 11.49 -9.76
CA GLY A 121 13.73 12.41 -9.02
C GLY A 121 13.46 12.46 -7.51
N LEU A 122 12.69 11.51 -6.95
CA LEU A 122 12.43 11.44 -5.52
C LEU A 122 13.49 10.61 -4.79
N LYS A 123 13.74 11.00 -3.53
CA LYS A 123 14.63 10.28 -2.61
C LYS A 123 13.86 9.90 -1.36
N PHE A 124 14.21 8.76 -0.79
CA PHE A 124 13.66 8.29 0.48
C PHE A 124 14.61 8.57 1.65
N LEU A 125 14.07 8.59 2.86
CA LEU A 125 14.86 8.55 4.07
C LEU A 125 15.61 7.19 4.16
N PRO A 126 16.78 7.17 4.84
CA PRO A 126 17.44 5.91 5.16
C PRO A 126 16.49 4.98 5.94
N PRO A 127 16.56 3.66 5.72
CA PRO A 127 15.73 2.71 6.44
C PRO A 127 16.07 2.67 7.93
N ASN A 128 15.08 2.44 8.76
CA ASN A 128 15.26 2.19 10.18
C ASN A 128 15.85 0.79 10.38
N ASN A 129 16.80 0.66 11.31
CA ASN A 129 17.48 -0.61 11.59
C ASN A 129 17.01 -1.29 12.89
N LYS A 130 16.16 -0.61 13.69
CA LYS A 130 15.69 -1.12 14.98
C LYS A 130 14.18 -1.28 14.95
N ASP A 131 13.70 -2.35 15.55
CA ASP A 131 12.27 -2.57 15.74
C ASP A 131 11.67 -1.46 16.63
N LEU A 132 10.52 -0.99 16.23
CA LEU A 132 9.71 -0.06 17.00
C LEU A 132 8.79 -0.83 17.95
N SER A 133 8.49 -0.22 19.11
CA SER A 133 7.40 -0.72 19.92
C SER A 133 6.07 -0.60 19.17
N ASN A 134 5.08 -1.42 19.49
CA ASN A 134 3.74 -1.30 18.87
C ASN A 134 3.13 0.09 19.09
N LYS A 135 3.46 0.75 20.20
CA LYS A 135 3.02 2.13 20.49
C LYS A 135 3.66 3.12 19.52
N ASP A 136 4.98 3.05 19.33
CA ASP A 136 5.71 3.97 18.45
C ASP A 136 5.35 3.74 16.99
N LEU A 137 5.15 2.48 16.61
CA LEU A 137 4.70 2.11 15.27
C LEU A 137 3.27 2.63 15.00
N GLY A 138 2.35 2.48 15.98
CA GLY A 138 1.00 3.05 15.89
C GLY A 138 1.00 4.57 15.77
N GLN A 139 1.91 5.25 16.47
CA GLN A 139 2.08 6.69 16.36
C GLN A 139 2.61 7.08 14.97
N LEU A 140 3.66 6.41 14.47
CA LEU A 140 4.18 6.62 13.11
C LEU A 140 3.07 6.47 12.06
N ILE A 141 2.31 5.38 12.15
CA ILE A 141 1.19 5.08 11.25
C ILE A 141 0.16 6.23 11.24
N THR A 142 -0.23 6.69 12.42
CA THR A 142 -1.24 7.76 12.56
C THR A 142 -0.76 9.09 11.99
N GLU A 143 0.53 9.39 12.12
CA GLU A 143 1.11 10.67 11.72
C GLU A 143 1.58 10.72 10.26
N ALA A 144 1.89 9.57 9.66
CA ALA A 144 2.45 9.49 8.31
C ALA A 144 1.45 9.00 7.25
N THR A 145 0.33 8.35 7.63
CA THR A 145 -0.67 7.87 6.68
C THR A 145 -1.77 8.89 6.48
N ILE A 146 -2.03 9.26 5.24
CA ILE A 146 -2.96 10.33 4.88
C ILE A 146 -4.20 9.72 4.23
N TYR A 147 -5.39 10.19 4.66
CA TYR A 147 -6.65 9.90 3.99
C TYR A 147 -6.81 10.81 2.76
N LEU A 148 -6.98 10.19 1.59
CA LEU A 148 -7.17 10.92 0.34
C LEU A 148 -8.58 10.68 -0.22
N GLU A 149 -9.30 11.74 -0.49
CA GLU A 149 -10.57 11.71 -1.24
C GLU A 149 -10.37 12.36 -2.62
N CYS A 150 -10.74 11.62 -3.66
CA CYS A 150 -10.73 12.14 -5.02
C CYS A 150 -12.16 12.52 -5.45
N HIS A 151 -12.39 13.80 -5.67
CA HIS A 151 -13.67 14.32 -6.13
C HIS A 151 -13.64 14.52 -7.65
N MET A 152 -14.54 13.82 -8.35
CA MET A 152 -14.68 13.93 -9.80
C MET A 152 -16.13 14.10 -10.20
N THR A 153 -16.37 14.77 -11.32
CA THR A 153 -17.73 14.83 -11.92
C THR A 153 -18.11 13.45 -12.47
N VAL A 154 -19.42 13.15 -12.47
CA VAL A 154 -19.93 11.90 -13.04
C VAL A 154 -19.53 11.73 -14.51
N ALA A 155 -19.48 12.81 -15.27
CA ALA A 155 -19.02 12.79 -16.67
C ALA A 155 -17.57 12.32 -16.79
N LYS A 156 -16.67 12.81 -15.92
CA LYS A 156 -15.26 12.40 -15.91
C LYS A 156 -15.10 10.94 -15.51
N ILE A 157 -15.87 10.46 -14.52
CA ILE A 157 -15.87 9.05 -14.10
C ILE A 157 -16.31 8.15 -15.27
N LYS A 158 -17.41 8.47 -15.94
CA LYS A 158 -17.91 7.70 -17.09
C LYS A 158 -16.89 7.64 -18.23
N ARG A 159 -16.19 8.75 -18.51
CA ARG A 159 -15.15 8.80 -19.52
C ARG A 159 -13.96 7.89 -19.16
N MET A 160 -13.48 7.94 -17.92
CA MET A 160 -12.39 7.06 -17.45
C MET A 160 -12.73 5.58 -17.55
N ILE A 161 -13.97 5.20 -17.17
CA ILE A 161 -14.46 3.81 -17.29
C ILE A 161 -14.50 3.37 -18.77
N ALA A 162 -14.94 4.25 -19.67
CA ALA A 162 -14.98 3.94 -21.10
C ALA A 162 -13.56 3.78 -21.69
N GLU A 163 -12.62 4.64 -21.31
CA GLU A 163 -11.22 4.56 -21.73
C GLU A 163 -10.53 3.27 -21.22
N GLU A 164 -10.83 2.83 -20.01
CA GLU A 164 -10.31 1.59 -19.44
C GLU A 164 -10.84 0.34 -20.17
N LYS A 165 -12.13 0.32 -20.51
CA LYS A 165 -12.73 -0.76 -21.29
C LYS A 165 -12.12 -0.90 -22.69
N ASN A 166 -11.68 0.19 -23.30
CA ASN A 166 -11.07 0.19 -24.64
C ASN A 166 -9.57 -0.18 -24.62
N ARG A 167 -8.95 -0.31 -23.43
CA ARG A 167 -7.55 -0.72 -23.26
C ARG A 167 -7.37 -2.24 -23.04
N LYS A 168 -8.46 -2.94 -22.79
CA LYS A 168 -8.53 -4.41 -22.68
C LYS A 168 -8.92 -5.05 -24.00
#